data_ed8eb53235434150a94af5f9fc8e5e90
#
_entry.id   ed8eb53235434150a94af5f9fc8e5e90
#
_cell.length_a   1.000
_cell.length_b   1.000
_cell.length_c   1.000
_cell.angle_alpha   90.00
_cell.angle_beta   90.00
_cell.angle_gamma   90.00
#
_symmetry.space_group_name_H-M   'P 1'
#
loop_
_entity.id
_entity.type
_entity.pdbx_description
1 polymer ?
#
loop_
_entity_poly.entity_id
_entity_poly.type
_entity_poly.pdbx_seq_one_letter_code
_entity_poly.pdbx_strand_id
1 'polypeptide(L)'
;MRATQNPVRRVLRGIACATIAALVISCDKAITQTEDLLPLNAASVDANAGSWRMIVLGTPNQVAVVAPAATTSDVYKAELAAIKSAQASMTPTQRERIDYWAGGGVLRWNQILRGLVARYNLPPAPRTDGSYVFPDANNPFGDPAFPFANPPYAARAYSYVAVAQYEALKAAWFYKYQYNRPSPAKVDASLRQLVPISDLPSYPSEDAVLAGVTVAMLQALFPAAVEEITLNGAQERESALLAGKATSSDLAAGLALGRSIATLVLARAGADGTGNAIGNATLWAALADSARARGETPWVSLETPARPPMLPNFGAVQSWSMTAADVIAARPAAPFSTSSPQMKAELAEVRKTTEGLTRSQRAIAQKWNDGASTYTPPGHWNDIAAEYIRDARFSEVRAARAFALLNMAMHDASVSCWEAKYKYFNPRPSQLDPAIRTDIGLPNFPAYPSGHSTFSAAASDVLGYLFPTAATDFRAMADEAGLSRLYGGIHYLNDIKEGKAHGDRVAAFTLARARADGAP
;
A
#
# COMPACT_ATOMS: atom_id res chain seq x y z
N MET A 1 -58.66 -39.08 33.14
CA MET A 1 -57.58 -39.74 32.40
C MET A 1 -56.41 -38.75 32.31
N ARG A 2 -55.33 -38.97 33.04
CA ARG A 2 -54.12 -38.13 33.05
C ARG A 2 -53.18 -38.64 31.96
N ALA A 3 -52.87 -37.79 31.01
CA ALA A 3 -51.86 -38.08 29.99
C ALA A 3 -50.45 -37.85 30.57
N THR A 4 -49.71 -38.93 30.74
CA THR A 4 -48.31 -38.93 31.18
C THR A 4 -47.41 -38.38 30.03
N GLN A 5 -46.77 -37.24 30.28
CA GLN A 5 -45.78 -36.66 29.37
C GLN A 5 -44.48 -37.51 29.42
N ASN A 6 -44.02 -37.96 28.27
CA ASN A 6 -42.86 -38.81 28.08
C ASN A 6 -41.55 -37.98 28.32
N PRO A 7 -40.73 -38.36 29.32
CA PRO A 7 -39.51 -37.61 29.69
C PRO A 7 -38.45 -37.55 28.59
N VAL A 8 -38.48 -38.43 27.62
CA VAL A 8 -37.52 -38.49 26.48
C VAL A 8 -37.61 -37.28 25.56
N ARG A 9 -38.82 -36.66 25.41
CA ARG A 9 -38.97 -35.45 24.58
C ARG A 9 -38.39 -34.18 25.20
N ARG A 10 -38.21 -34.09 26.51
CA ARG A 10 -37.58 -32.95 27.19
C ARG A 10 -36.05 -32.98 27.10
N VAL A 11 -35.45 -34.18 27.12
CA VAL A 11 -33.98 -34.33 26.99
C VAL A 11 -33.53 -34.03 25.57
N LEU A 12 -34.28 -34.47 24.56
CA LEU A 12 -33.96 -34.17 23.15
C LEU A 12 -34.10 -32.68 22.79
N ARG A 13 -35.03 -31.93 23.39
CA ARG A 13 -35.13 -30.49 23.20
C ARG A 13 -34.00 -29.69 23.90
N GLY A 14 -33.54 -30.16 25.03
CA GLY A 14 -32.42 -29.58 25.76
C GLY A 14 -31.08 -29.79 25.04
N ILE A 15 -30.87 -30.97 24.47
CA ILE A 15 -29.65 -31.31 23.73
C ILE A 15 -29.61 -30.55 22.38
N ALA A 16 -30.74 -30.42 21.67
CA ALA A 16 -30.80 -29.66 20.41
C ALA A 16 -30.53 -28.15 20.62
N CYS A 17 -31.01 -27.54 21.71
CA CYS A 17 -30.70 -26.15 22.03
C CYS A 17 -29.24 -25.94 22.47
N ALA A 18 -28.66 -26.90 23.22
CA ALA A 18 -27.27 -26.82 23.64
C ALA A 18 -26.29 -27.01 22.46
N THR A 19 -26.63 -27.88 21.48
CA THR A 19 -25.80 -28.12 20.30
C THR A 19 -25.86 -26.93 19.32
N ILE A 20 -27.00 -26.25 19.20
CA ILE A 20 -27.14 -25.03 18.38
C ILE A 20 -26.40 -23.84 19.02
N ALA A 21 -26.43 -23.69 20.36
CA ALA A 21 -25.68 -22.65 21.04
C ALA A 21 -24.15 -22.87 20.95
N ALA A 22 -23.68 -24.11 20.98
CA ALA A 22 -22.24 -24.40 20.80
C ALA A 22 -21.75 -24.19 19.36
N LEU A 23 -22.62 -24.34 18.35
CA LEU A 23 -22.28 -24.04 16.95
C LEU A 23 -22.27 -22.54 16.60
N VAL A 24 -22.99 -21.70 17.36
CA VAL A 24 -22.99 -20.24 17.15
C VAL A 24 -21.75 -19.58 17.77
N ILE A 25 -21.14 -20.18 18.80
CA ILE A 25 -19.92 -19.64 19.43
C ILE A 25 -18.65 -19.94 18.60
N SER A 26 -18.72 -20.82 17.61
CA SER A 26 -17.57 -21.19 16.77
C SER A 26 -17.36 -20.30 15.53
N CYS A 27 -18.25 -19.36 15.23
CA CYS A 27 -18.19 -18.55 14.00
C CYS A 27 -17.58 -17.14 14.17
N ASP A 28 -17.15 -16.75 15.38
CA ASP A 28 -16.66 -15.40 15.66
C ASP A 28 -15.14 -15.28 15.78
N LYS A 29 -14.39 -16.27 15.31
CA LYS A 29 -12.95 -16.06 15.09
C LYS A 29 -12.76 -15.48 13.70
N ALA A 30 -12.54 -14.17 13.63
CA ALA A 30 -11.99 -13.55 12.44
C ALA A 30 -10.77 -14.37 11.99
N ILE A 31 -10.78 -14.87 10.75
CA ILE A 31 -9.62 -15.51 10.15
C ILE A 31 -8.63 -14.38 9.87
N THR A 32 -7.75 -14.11 10.80
CA THR A 32 -6.61 -13.23 10.60
C THR A 32 -5.54 -14.05 9.87
N GLN A 33 -5.46 -13.93 8.56
CA GLN A 33 -4.27 -14.36 7.82
C GLN A 33 -3.17 -13.35 8.10
N THR A 34 -2.29 -13.68 9.03
CA THR A 34 -1.01 -12.99 9.22
C THR A 34 0.06 -13.85 8.58
N GLU A 35 0.87 -13.25 7.70
CA GLU A 35 2.07 -13.92 7.19
C GLU A 35 3.02 -14.20 8.36
N ASP A 36 3.53 -15.43 8.44
CA ASP A 36 4.59 -15.78 9.38
C ASP A 36 5.92 -15.23 8.86
N LEU A 37 6.36 -14.11 9.44
CA LEU A 37 7.67 -13.56 9.16
C LEU A 37 8.67 -14.10 10.19
N LEU A 38 9.74 -14.71 9.68
CA LEU A 38 10.88 -15.09 10.53
C LEU A 38 11.56 -13.85 11.10
N PRO A 39 12.20 -13.93 12.29
CA PRO A 39 12.95 -12.82 12.85
C PRO A 39 13.97 -12.26 11.87
N LEU A 40 13.96 -10.94 11.70
CA LEU A 40 14.84 -10.24 10.78
C LEU A 40 16.31 -10.42 11.22
N ASN A 41 17.08 -11.06 10.36
CA ASN A 41 18.54 -11.15 10.46
C ASN A 41 19.12 -10.51 9.18
N ALA A 42 19.22 -9.18 9.20
CA ALA A 42 19.61 -8.42 8.03
C ALA A 42 21.00 -8.81 7.52
N ALA A 43 21.15 -8.91 6.19
CA ALA A 43 22.43 -9.24 5.54
C ALA A 43 23.46 -8.09 5.68
N SER A 44 23.01 -6.85 5.89
CA SER A 44 23.82 -5.66 6.13
C SER A 44 23.09 -4.73 7.09
N VAL A 45 23.82 -3.91 7.85
CA VAL A 45 23.24 -2.83 8.66
C VAL A 45 23.13 -1.52 7.90
N ASP A 46 23.65 -1.46 6.67
CA ASP A 46 23.65 -0.27 5.81
C ASP A 46 24.13 1.00 6.54
N ALA A 47 25.30 0.92 7.16
CA ALA A 47 25.83 1.96 8.08
C ALA A 47 25.85 3.38 7.48
N ASN A 48 25.98 3.50 6.15
CA ASN A 48 26.03 4.76 5.43
C ASN A 48 24.63 5.29 5.02
N ALA A 49 23.54 4.62 5.38
CA ALA A 49 22.20 5.01 4.92
C ALA A 49 21.77 6.41 5.38
N GLY A 50 22.35 6.94 6.45
CA GLY A 50 22.16 8.33 6.88
C GLY A 50 22.67 9.38 5.88
N SER A 51 23.51 9.00 4.91
CA SER A 51 23.99 9.86 3.84
C SER A 51 23.21 9.72 2.52
N TRP A 52 22.27 8.78 2.41
CA TRP A 52 21.47 8.62 1.19
C TRP A 52 20.54 9.81 0.98
N ARG A 53 20.37 10.18 -0.29
CA ARG A 53 19.64 11.38 -0.68
C ARG A 53 18.22 11.40 -0.14
N MET A 54 17.86 12.48 0.55
CA MET A 54 16.50 12.71 1.04
C MET A 54 15.50 12.96 -0.10
N ILE A 55 14.22 12.72 0.16
CA ILE A 55 13.11 12.92 -0.78
C ILE A 55 12.32 14.18 -0.41
N VAL A 56 11.92 14.30 0.85
CA VAL A 56 11.11 15.39 1.39
C VAL A 56 11.94 16.32 2.26
N LEU A 57 12.81 15.75 3.10
CA LEU A 57 13.71 16.53 3.93
C LEU A 57 14.85 17.11 3.10
N GLY A 58 15.34 18.30 3.48
CA GLY A 58 16.55 18.87 2.88
C GLY A 58 17.83 18.19 3.32
N THR A 59 17.90 17.78 4.60
CA THR A 59 19.05 17.10 5.21
C THR A 59 18.59 16.06 6.24
N PRO A 60 19.39 15.01 6.53
CA PRO A 60 19.02 13.98 7.50
C PRO A 60 18.88 14.49 8.95
N ASN A 61 19.51 15.62 9.26
CA ASN A 61 19.47 16.27 10.58
C ASN A 61 18.56 17.49 10.65
N GLN A 62 17.65 17.64 9.68
CA GLN A 62 16.66 18.75 9.68
C GLN A 62 15.78 18.73 10.96
N VAL A 63 15.49 17.56 11.49
CA VAL A 63 14.85 17.38 12.79
C VAL A 63 15.92 17.00 13.80
N ALA A 64 16.14 17.87 14.78
CA ALA A 64 17.18 17.66 15.78
C ALA A 64 16.83 16.52 16.76
N VAL A 65 17.82 15.71 17.12
CA VAL A 65 17.75 14.70 18.16
C VAL A 65 18.80 15.02 19.23
N VAL A 66 18.37 15.13 20.47
CA VAL A 66 19.26 15.45 21.61
C VAL A 66 20.22 14.28 21.86
N ALA A 67 21.47 14.57 22.23
CA ALA A 67 22.46 13.53 22.54
C ALA A 67 21.98 12.64 23.71
N PRO A 68 22.17 11.31 23.63
CA PRO A 68 21.80 10.40 24.70
C PRO A 68 22.72 10.52 25.91
N ALA A 69 22.22 10.12 27.08
CA ALA A 69 23.06 9.94 28.25
C ALA A 69 24.12 8.86 28.01
N ALA A 70 25.30 9.01 28.62
CA ALA A 70 26.38 8.01 28.53
C ALA A 70 25.95 6.66 29.10
N THR A 71 26.42 5.55 28.52
CA THR A 71 26.09 4.19 28.98
C THR A 71 26.64 3.89 30.40
N THR A 72 27.55 4.70 30.88
CA THR A 72 28.09 4.63 32.26
C THR A 72 27.29 5.44 33.29
N SER A 73 26.33 6.28 32.84
CA SER A 73 25.51 7.14 33.70
C SER A 73 24.54 6.32 34.55
N ASP A 74 24.15 6.86 35.71
CA ASP A 74 23.15 6.21 36.57
C ASP A 74 21.75 6.18 35.93
N VAL A 75 21.42 7.16 35.08
CA VAL A 75 20.18 7.17 34.29
C VAL A 75 20.14 5.94 33.39
N TYR A 76 21.21 5.68 32.62
CA TYR A 76 21.25 4.54 31.73
C TYR A 76 21.24 3.20 32.45
N LYS A 77 21.97 3.09 33.59
CA LYS A 77 21.95 1.90 34.46
C LYS A 77 20.52 1.62 34.98
N ALA A 78 19.78 2.66 35.36
CA ALA A 78 18.40 2.51 35.78
C ALA A 78 17.49 2.01 34.63
N GLU A 79 17.71 2.45 33.40
CA GLU A 79 16.99 1.94 32.23
C GLU A 79 17.29 0.45 31.96
N LEU A 80 18.56 0.01 32.10
CA LEU A 80 18.91 -1.41 31.99
C LEU A 80 18.23 -2.25 33.07
N ALA A 81 18.22 -1.75 34.33
CA ALA A 81 17.52 -2.43 35.43
C ALA A 81 16.00 -2.54 35.18
N ALA A 82 15.38 -1.52 34.58
CA ALA A 82 13.99 -1.53 34.19
C ALA A 82 13.70 -2.59 33.11
N ILE A 83 14.53 -2.70 32.07
CA ILE A 83 14.40 -3.76 31.06
C ILE A 83 14.49 -5.14 31.71
N LYS A 84 15.47 -5.37 32.58
CA LYS A 84 15.68 -6.63 33.28
C LYS A 84 14.47 -7.03 34.12
N SER A 85 13.89 -6.07 34.86
CA SER A 85 12.66 -6.27 35.63
C SER A 85 11.47 -6.62 34.73
N ALA A 86 11.29 -5.89 33.63
CA ALA A 86 10.22 -6.14 32.66
C ALA A 86 10.35 -7.52 32.00
N GLN A 87 11.56 -7.94 31.64
CA GLN A 87 11.83 -9.29 31.12
C GLN A 87 11.54 -10.41 32.15
N ALA A 88 11.72 -10.15 33.44
CA ALA A 88 11.42 -11.13 34.51
C ALA A 88 9.93 -11.36 34.69
N SER A 89 9.11 -10.34 34.45
CA SER A 89 7.63 -10.38 34.59
C SER A 89 6.88 -10.50 33.25
N MET A 90 7.60 -10.77 32.16
CA MET A 90 7.03 -10.84 30.83
C MET A 90 5.96 -11.92 30.67
N THR A 91 4.81 -11.57 30.12
CA THR A 91 3.70 -12.48 29.86
C THR A 91 3.90 -13.25 28.53
N PRO A 92 3.20 -14.41 28.34
CA PRO A 92 3.19 -15.12 27.06
C PRO A 92 2.74 -14.22 25.88
N THR A 93 1.71 -13.40 26.07
CA THR A 93 1.22 -12.46 25.02
C THR A 93 2.27 -11.44 24.63
N GLN A 94 3.06 -10.91 25.58
CA GLN A 94 4.18 -10.04 25.25
C GLN A 94 5.26 -10.76 24.46
N ARG A 95 5.51 -12.06 24.77
CA ARG A 95 6.44 -12.88 23.98
C ARG A 95 5.95 -13.06 22.54
N GLU A 96 4.67 -13.38 22.33
CA GLU A 96 4.08 -13.48 20.99
C GLU A 96 4.19 -12.17 20.20
N ARG A 97 4.00 -11.02 20.86
CA ARG A 97 4.20 -9.70 20.23
C ARG A 97 5.65 -9.45 19.82
N ILE A 98 6.62 -9.86 20.65
CA ILE A 98 8.04 -9.78 20.29
C ILE A 98 8.30 -10.62 19.04
N ASP A 99 7.80 -11.85 18.98
CA ASP A 99 7.98 -12.73 17.82
C ASP A 99 7.29 -12.17 16.57
N TYR A 100 6.12 -11.53 16.73
CA TYR A 100 5.43 -10.85 15.64
C TYR A 100 6.26 -9.69 15.07
N TRP A 101 6.75 -8.77 15.91
CA TRP A 101 7.51 -7.58 15.48
C TRP A 101 8.96 -7.90 15.12
N ALA A 102 9.48 -9.05 15.53
CA ALA A 102 10.81 -9.51 15.17
C ALA A 102 11.03 -9.68 13.66
N GLY A 103 9.97 -9.89 12.90
CA GLY A 103 10.00 -10.01 11.44
C GLY A 103 10.38 -8.76 10.66
N GLY A 104 10.55 -7.63 11.35
CA GLY A 104 10.89 -6.32 10.78
C GLY A 104 9.70 -5.38 10.72
N GLY A 105 9.89 -4.17 11.25
CA GLY A 105 8.83 -3.16 11.34
C GLY A 105 8.33 -2.71 9.98
N VAL A 106 9.22 -2.47 9.01
CA VAL A 106 8.84 -2.04 7.66
C VAL A 106 7.94 -3.07 6.96
N LEU A 107 8.27 -4.36 7.03
CA LEU A 107 7.46 -5.43 6.44
C LEU A 107 6.10 -5.55 7.15
N ARG A 108 6.07 -5.51 8.49
CA ARG A 108 4.82 -5.57 9.26
C ARG A 108 3.90 -4.39 8.99
N TRP A 109 4.42 -3.19 8.96
CA TRP A 109 3.62 -2.01 8.64
C TRP A 109 3.12 -2.02 7.19
N ASN A 110 3.88 -2.57 6.24
CA ASN A 110 3.39 -2.77 4.87
C ASN A 110 2.22 -3.79 4.84
N GLN A 111 2.32 -4.89 5.59
CA GLN A 111 1.25 -5.88 5.73
C GLN A 111 -0.01 -5.24 6.35
N ILE A 112 0.13 -4.46 7.44
CA ILE A 112 -0.97 -3.74 8.09
C ILE A 112 -1.61 -2.75 7.11
N LEU A 113 -0.81 -1.98 6.37
CA LEU A 113 -1.30 -1.02 5.38
C LEU A 113 -2.08 -1.71 4.26
N ARG A 114 -1.60 -2.85 3.73
CA ARG A 114 -2.34 -3.66 2.75
C ARG A 114 -3.70 -4.11 3.30
N GLY A 115 -3.74 -4.56 4.54
CA GLY A 115 -4.98 -4.93 5.23
C GLY A 115 -5.95 -3.76 5.40
N LEU A 116 -5.45 -2.58 5.78
CA LEU A 116 -6.27 -1.36 5.90
C LEU A 116 -6.82 -0.92 4.54
N VAL A 117 -5.98 -0.88 3.50
CA VAL A 117 -6.44 -0.55 2.13
C VAL A 117 -7.52 -1.53 1.69
N ALA A 118 -7.34 -2.83 1.85
CA ALA A 118 -8.34 -3.82 1.46
C ALA A 118 -9.67 -3.64 2.21
N ARG A 119 -9.61 -3.37 3.51
CA ARG A 119 -10.79 -3.15 4.36
C ARG A 119 -11.64 -1.96 3.92
N TYR A 120 -11.00 -0.85 3.54
CA TYR A 120 -11.67 0.40 3.19
C TYR A 120 -11.83 0.61 1.68
N ASN A 121 -11.30 -0.27 0.85
CA ASN A 121 -11.40 -0.19 -0.61
C ASN A 121 -12.73 -0.79 -1.11
N LEU A 122 -13.83 -0.11 -0.80
CA LEU A 122 -15.18 -0.51 -1.19
C LEU A 122 -15.79 0.54 -2.13
N PRO A 123 -16.62 0.15 -3.10
CA PRO A 123 -17.35 1.12 -3.93
C PRO A 123 -18.41 1.84 -3.08
N PRO A 124 -18.68 3.13 -3.34
CA PRO A 124 -19.76 3.83 -2.67
C PRO A 124 -21.12 3.23 -3.06
N ALA A 125 -22.03 3.13 -2.10
CA ALA A 125 -23.40 2.75 -2.36
C ALA A 125 -24.23 3.97 -2.79
N PRO A 126 -25.18 3.84 -3.75
CA PRO A 126 -26.08 4.92 -4.08
C PRO A 126 -27.08 5.17 -2.95
N ARG A 127 -27.50 6.41 -2.78
CA ARG A 127 -28.66 6.77 -1.96
C ARG A 127 -29.97 6.31 -2.62
N THR A 128 -31.06 6.40 -1.88
CA THR A 128 -32.40 6.04 -2.38
C THR A 128 -32.88 6.89 -3.58
N ASP A 129 -32.35 8.12 -3.70
CA ASP A 129 -32.61 9.03 -4.83
C ASP A 129 -31.66 8.80 -6.03
N GLY A 130 -30.78 7.80 -5.97
CA GLY A 130 -29.80 7.49 -7.01
C GLY A 130 -28.55 8.36 -6.99
N SER A 131 -28.45 9.31 -6.06
CA SER A 131 -27.22 10.10 -5.88
C SER A 131 -26.15 9.33 -5.09
N TYR A 132 -24.90 9.80 -5.16
CA TYR A 132 -23.79 9.26 -4.38
C TYR A 132 -23.23 10.30 -3.43
N VAL A 133 -22.76 9.84 -2.25
CA VAL A 133 -21.91 10.62 -1.36
C VAL A 133 -20.48 10.21 -1.61
N PHE A 134 -19.62 11.21 -1.79
CA PHE A 134 -18.18 10.97 -1.92
C PHE A 134 -17.50 11.29 -0.59
N PRO A 135 -16.53 10.47 -0.17
CA PRO A 135 -15.70 10.80 0.98
C PRO A 135 -14.84 12.05 0.68
N ASP A 136 -14.23 12.61 1.72
CA ASP A 136 -13.25 13.67 1.57
C ASP A 136 -12.09 13.20 0.67
N ALA A 137 -11.83 13.92 -0.41
CA ALA A 137 -10.76 13.59 -1.34
C ALA A 137 -9.35 13.63 -0.71
N ASN A 138 -9.17 14.43 0.36
CA ASN A 138 -7.91 14.44 1.13
C ASN A 138 -7.80 13.24 2.08
N ASN A 139 -8.92 12.60 2.41
CA ASN A 139 -8.98 11.48 3.34
C ASN A 139 -9.99 10.43 2.88
N PRO A 140 -9.77 9.78 1.73
CA PRO A 140 -10.74 8.88 1.10
C PRO A 140 -11.03 7.60 1.89
N PHE A 141 -10.19 7.25 2.86
CA PHE A 141 -10.38 6.10 3.74
C PHE A 141 -10.91 6.46 5.13
N GLY A 142 -11.23 7.74 5.35
CA GLY A 142 -11.57 8.26 6.67
C GLY A 142 -12.93 7.81 7.19
N ASP A 143 -13.90 7.63 6.30
CA ASP A 143 -15.27 7.27 6.67
C ASP A 143 -15.67 5.92 6.08
N PRO A 144 -15.80 4.86 6.91
CA PRO A 144 -16.21 3.54 6.44
C PRO A 144 -17.68 3.50 5.96
N ALA A 145 -18.50 4.48 6.31
CA ALA A 145 -19.87 4.60 5.81
C ALA A 145 -19.91 5.05 4.34
N PHE A 146 -18.84 5.68 3.86
CA PHE A 146 -18.70 6.14 2.47
C PHE A 146 -17.41 5.63 1.86
N PRO A 147 -17.20 4.31 1.75
CA PRO A 147 -15.99 3.75 1.18
C PRO A 147 -15.85 4.13 -0.28
N PHE A 148 -14.61 4.19 -0.77
CA PHE A 148 -14.33 4.56 -2.14
C PHE A 148 -13.21 3.71 -2.74
N ALA A 149 -13.59 2.68 -3.51
CA ALA A 149 -12.65 1.79 -4.18
C ALA A 149 -11.97 2.49 -5.35
N ASN A 150 -10.68 2.77 -5.27
CA ASN A 150 -9.90 3.24 -6.39
C ASN A 150 -8.39 2.99 -6.25
N PRO A 151 -7.71 2.62 -7.36
CA PRO A 151 -6.26 2.42 -7.36
C PRO A 151 -5.44 3.69 -7.12
N PRO A 152 -5.83 4.89 -7.61
CA PRO A 152 -5.07 6.12 -7.37
C PRO A 152 -4.91 6.49 -5.89
N TYR A 153 -5.98 6.45 -5.14
CA TYR A 153 -5.90 6.74 -3.70
C TYR A 153 -5.05 5.71 -2.95
N ALA A 154 -5.16 4.44 -3.32
CA ALA A 154 -4.31 3.40 -2.75
C ALA A 154 -2.83 3.63 -3.11
N ALA A 155 -2.49 3.92 -4.37
CA ALA A 155 -1.12 4.24 -4.79
C ALA A 155 -0.55 5.44 -4.00
N ARG A 156 -1.39 6.46 -3.79
CA ARG A 156 -1.02 7.62 -2.96
C ARG A 156 -0.75 7.21 -1.51
N ALA A 157 -1.63 6.44 -0.89
CA ALA A 157 -1.46 5.99 0.49
C ALA A 157 -0.17 5.19 0.67
N TYR A 158 0.08 4.19 -0.18
CA TYR A 158 1.32 3.40 -0.16
C TYR A 158 2.56 4.27 -0.33
N SER A 159 2.55 5.22 -1.26
CA SER A 159 3.71 6.05 -1.55
C SER A 159 4.05 6.99 -0.37
N TYR A 160 3.05 7.63 0.22
CA TYR A 160 3.27 8.53 1.35
C TYR A 160 3.77 7.81 2.59
N VAL A 161 3.21 6.63 2.91
CA VAL A 161 3.68 5.83 4.05
C VAL A 161 5.10 5.33 3.82
N ALA A 162 5.39 4.75 2.65
CA ALA A 162 6.72 4.21 2.35
C ALA A 162 7.80 5.31 2.30
N VAL A 163 7.51 6.46 1.69
CA VAL A 163 8.44 7.60 1.68
C VAL A 163 8.66 8.14 3.10
N ALA A 164 7.61 8.27 3.91
CA ALA A 164 7.73 8.76 5.28
C ALA A 164 8.61 7.83 6.13
N GLN A 165 8.43 6.50 6.03
CA GLN A 165 9.28 5.51 6.70
C GLN A 165 10.74 5.63 6.25
N TYR A 166 10.98 5.73 4.93
CA TYR A 166 12.33 5.83 4.39
C TYR A 166 13.03 7.13 4.82
N GLU A 167 12.34 8.28 4.81
CA GLU A 167 12.88 9.54 5.31
C GLU A 167 13.24 9.46 6.79
N ALA A 168 12.34 8.90 7.60
CA ALA A 168 12.53 8.79 9.04
C ALA A 168 13.68 7.83 9.40
N LEU A 169 13.82 6.71 8.69
CA LEU A 169 14.93 5.77 8.92
C LEU A 169 16.28 6.34 8.48
N LYS A 170 16.36 7.07 7.35
CA LYS A 170 17.60 7.75 6.97
C LYS A 170 18.04 8.77 8.03
N ALA A 171 17.12 9.57 8.56
CA ALA A 171 17.40 10.48 9.65
C ALA A 171 17.84 9.73 10.93
N ALA A 172 17.18 8.61 11.25
CA ALA A 172 17.58 7.76 12.37
C ALA A 172 19.00 7.19 12.18
N TRP A 173 19.34 6.69 10.97
CA TRP A 173 20.68 6.18 10.65
C TRP A 173 21.76 7.25 10.80
N PHE A 174 21.48 8.49 10.38
CA PHE A 174 22.39 9.62 10.61
C PHE A 174 22.74 9.76 12.10
N TYR A 175 21.74 9.81 12.97
CA TYR A 175 21.96 9.98 14.42
C TYR A 175 22.51 8.72 15.09
N LYS A 176 22.13 7.53 14.65
CA LYS A 176 22.68 6.26 15.17
C LYS A 176 24.20 6.23 15.07
N TYR A 177 24.74 6.57 13.92
CA TYR A 177 26.19 6.57 13.70
C TYR A 177 26.89 7.84 14.21
N GLN A 178 26.17 8.94 14.41
CA GLN A 178 26.69 10.11 15.11
C GLN A 178 26.91 9.81 16.60
N TYR A 179 25.97 9.15 17.27
CA TYR A 179 26.05 8.86 18.70
C TYR A 179 26.65 7.50 19.03
N ASN A 180 26.57 6.56 18.14
CA ASN A 180 27.15 5.22 18.19
C ASN A 180 26.87 4.48 19.51
N ARG A 181 25.67 4.60 20.06
CA ARG A 181 25.25 3.98 21.31
C ARG A 181 24.97 2.49 21.09
N PRO A 182 25.68 1.56 21.79
CA PRO A 182 25.42 0.14 21.66
C PRO A 182 24.04 -0.23 22.21
N SER A 183 23.42 -1.29 21.68
CA SER A 183 22.15 -1.79 22.19
C SER A 183 22.26 -2.28 23.65
N PRO A 184 21.18 -2.20 24.45
CA PRO A 184 21.17 -2.65 25.84
C PRO A 184 21.70 -4.06 26.03
N ALA A 185 21.33 -5.01 25.19
CA ALA A 185 21.77 -6.40 25.24
C ALA A 185 23.29 -6.59 24.97
N LYS A 186 23.96 -5.59 24.34
CA LYS A 186 25.42 -5.57 24.17
C LYS A 186 26.15 -4.93 25.35
N VAL A 187 25.48 -4.05 26.10
CA VAL A 187 26.05 -3.40 27.29
C VAL A 187 25.89 -4.28 28.52
N ASP A 188 24.75 -4.96 28.67
CA ASP A 188 24.48 -5.86 29.79
C ASP A 188 24.15 -7.28 29.29
N ALA A 189 25.14 -8.18 29.36
CA ALA A 189 24.98 -9.57 28.94
C ALA A 189 23.98 -10.38 29.82
N SER A 190 23.51 -9.82 30.94
CA SER A 190 22.47 -10.46 31.77
C SER A 190 21.05 -10.26 31.22
N LEU A 191 20.85 -9.36 30.27
CA LEU A 191 19.58 -9.20 29.54
C LEU A 191 19.37 -10.38 28.59
N ARG A 192 18.14 -10.89 28.57
CA ARG A 192 17.78 -11.98 27.63
C ARG A 192 17.71 -11.44 26.22
N GLN A 193 18.42 -12.06 25.30
CA GLN A 193 18.32 -11.78 23.86
C GLN A 193 17.15 -12.61 23.28
N LEU A 194 16.02 -11.97 23.04
CA LEU A 194 14.80 -12.63 22.58
C LEU A 194 14.66 -12.62 21.05
N VAL A 195 15.47 -11.80 20.38
CA VAL A 195 15.56 -11.66 18.92
C VAL A 195 17.02 -11.53 18.52
N PRO A 196 17.38 -11.73 17.24
CA PRO A 196 18.72 -11.43 16.75
C PRO A 196 19.13 -9.98 17.06
N ILE A 197 20.27 -9.77 17.68
CA ILE A 197 20.81 -8.44 17.97
C ILE A 197 21.89 -8.12 16.94
N SER A 198 21.60 -7.10 16.11
CA SER A 198 22.53 -6.61 15.09
C SER A 198 23.62 -5.68 15.68
N ASP A 199 24.58 -5.28 14.83
CA ASP A 199 25.58 -4.26 15.17
C ASP A 199 25.08 -2.83 15.04
N LEU A 200 23.80 -2.64 14.72
CA LEU A 200 23.18 -1.33 14.60
C LEU A 200 23.16 -0.63 15.97
N PRO A 201 23.61 0.64 16.06
CA PRO A 201 23.47 1.43 17.29
C PRO A 201 22.00 1.60 17.69
N SER A 202 21.69 1.62 19.00
CA SER A 202 20.30 1.65 19.48
C SER A 202 19.63 3.02 19.44
N TYR A 203 20.40 4.09 19.46
CA TYR A 203 19.85 5.45 19.64
C TYR A 203 19.93 6.31 18.36
N PRO A 204 18.80 6.92 17.93
CA PRO A 204 17.44 6.65 18.37
C PRO A 204 16.93 5.28 17.88
N SER A 205 15.96 4.65 18.60
CA SER A 205 15.43 3.33 18.22
C SER A 205 14.73 3.38 16.87
N GLU A 206 15.13 2.51 15.94
CA GLU A 206 14.48 2.38 14.61
C GLU A 206 13.03 1.91 14.71
N ASP A 207 12.73 0.98 15.65
CA ASP A 207 11.36 0.50 15.86
C ASP A 207 10.45 1.65 16.33
N ALA A 208 10.94 2.50 17.23
CA ALA A 208 10.18 3.66 17.68
C ALA A 208 10.05 4.78 16.62
N VAL A 209 11.06 4.92 15.75
CA VAL A 209 10.99 5.83 14.60
C VAL A 209 9.90 5.35 13.64
N LEU A 210 9.89 4.05 13.30
CA LEU A 210 8.86 3.44 12.45
C LEU A 210 7.47 3.56 13.08
N ALA A 211 7.31 3.20 14.35
CA ALA A 211 6.06 3.39 15.07
C ALA A 211 5.60 4.85 15.03
N GLY A 212 6.51 5.79 15.30
CA GLY A 212 6.19 7.23 15.34
C GLY A 212 5.72 7.78 14.00
N VAL A 213 6.44 7.49 12.93
CA VAL A 213 6.11 7.99 11.59
C VAL A 213 4.90 7.27 11.02
N THR A 214 4.84 5.94 11.13
CA THR A 214 3.78 5.15 10.49
C THR A 214 2.42 5.34 11.16
N VAL A 215 2.38 5.35 12.50
CA VAL A 215 1.14 5.63 13.23
C VAL A 215 0.56 6.98 12.83
N ALA A 216 1.39 8.05 12.79
CA ALA A 216 0.90 9.38 12.41
C ALA A 216 0.38 9.42 10.95
N MET A 217 1.09 8.77 10.02
CA MET A 217 0.66 8.67 8.62
C MET A 217 -0.64 7.88 8.47
N LEU A 218 -0.74 6.71 9.12
CA LEU A 218 -1.92 5.85 9.01
C LEU A 218 -3.15 6.44 9.72
N GLN A 219 -2.99 7.14 10.84
CA GLN A 219 -4.09 7.83 11.51
C GLN A 219 -4.69 8.95 10.64
N ALA A 220 -3.86 9.66 9.87
CA ALA A 220 -4.33 10.66 8.93
C ALA A 220 -5.05 10.02 7.71
N LEU A 221 -4.59 8.85 7.25
CA LEU A 221 -5.17 8.15 6.11
C LEU A 221 -6.40 7.29 6.48
N PHE A 222 -6.43 6.72 7.69
CA PHE A 222 -7.46 5.78 8.16
C PHE A 222 -7.99 6.17 9.55
N PRO A 223 -8.65 7.32 9.70
CA PRO A 223 -9.11 7.80 11.00
C PRO A 223 -10.16 6.88 11.67
N ALA A 224 -10.83 6.02 10.92
CA ALA A 224 -11.72 5.00 11.48
C ALA A 224 -10.98 3.82 12.14
N ALA A 225 -9.65 3.69 11.93
CA ALA A 225 -8.81 2.63 12.50
C ALA A 225 -7.79 3.15 13.54
N VAL A 226 -7.99 4.36 14.08
CA VAL A 226 -7.02 5.05 14.98
C VAL A 226 -6.64 4.20 16.19
N GLU A 227 -7.58 3.50 16.80
CA GLU A 227 -7.33 2.67 18.00
C GLU A 227 -6.40 1.49 17.66
N GLU A 228 -6.71 0.75 16.60
CA GLU A 228 -5.90 -0.38 16.12
C GLU A 228 -4.48 0.07 15.74
N ILE A 229 -4.38 1.17 15.00
CA ILE A 229 -3.09 1.74 14.56
C ILE A 229 -2.27 2.18 15.78
N THR A 230 -2.88 2.83 16.74
CA THR A 230 -2.23 3.27 17.99
C THR A 230 -1.69 2.08 18.78
N LEU A 231 -2.51 1.03 18.91
CA LEU A 231 -2.15 -0.19 19.62
C LEU A 231 -0.95 -0.89 18.97
N ASN A 232 -0.95 -1.04 17.64
CA ASN A 232 0.16 -1.64 16.91
C ASN A 232 1.47 -0.88 17.14
N GLY A 233 1.47 0.44 17.08
CA GLY A 233 2.68 1.23 17.35
C GLY A 233 3.13 1.18 18.82
N ALA A 234 2.23 0.99 19.77
CA ALA A 234 2.59 0.76 21.17
C ALA A 234 3.24 -0.62 21.35
N GLN A 235 2.68 -1.65 20.73
CA GLN A 235 3.20 -3.03 20.77
C GLN A 235 4.58 -3.15 20.13
N GLU A 236 4.84 -2.49 18.99
CA GLU A 236 6.16 -2.46 18.36
C GLU A 236 7.22 -1.91 19.31
N ARG A 237 6.96 -0.77 19.95
CA ARG A 237 7.90 -0.14 20.90
C ARG A 237 8.09 -0.99 22.15
N GLU A 238 7.03 -1.56 22.73
CA GLU A 238 7.10 -2.46 23.87
C GLU A 238 7.95 -3.70 23.52
N SER A 239 7.77 -4.25 22.34
CA SER A 239 8.53 -5.40 21.83
C SER A 239 10.03 -5.09 21.73
N ALA A 240 10.40 -3.91 21.23
CA ALA A 240 11.80 -3.48 21.14
C ALA A 240 12.45 -3.33 22.53
N LEU A 241 11.72 -2.79 23.51
CA LEU A 241 12.18 -2.69 24.90
C LEU A 241 12.42 -4.08 25.50
N LEU A 242 11.41 -4.94 25.46
CA LEU A 242 11.45 -6.28 26.06
C LEU A 242 12.46 -7.20 25.38
N ALA A 243 12.69 -7.02 24.08
CA ALA A 243 13.72 -7.75 23.35
C ALA A 243 15.17 -7.30 23.66
N GLY A 244 15.36 -6.22 24.44
CA GLY A 244 16.68 -5.67 24.73
C GLY A 244 17.34 -4.93 23.57
N LYS A 245 16.55 -4.52 22.57
CA LYS A 245 17.04 -3.74 21.41
C LYS A 245 17.27 -2.26 21.79
N ALA A 246 16.40 -1.70 22.62
CA ALA A 246 16.36 -0.28 22.93
C ALA A 246 15.98 -0.02 24.40
N THR A 247 16.52 1.06 24.99
CA THR A 247 16.08 1.59 26.27
C THR A 247 14.88 2.51 26.11
N SER A 248 14.27 2.93 27.24
CA SER A 248 13.18 3.91 27.22
C SER A 248 13.57 5.25 26.60
N SER A 249 14.83 5.70 26.80
CA SER A 249 15.33 6.92 26.16
C SER A 249 15.56 6.76 24.65
N ASP A 250 16.04 5.58 24.19
CA ASP A 250 16.15 5.27 22.76
C ASP A 250 14.78 5.32 22.07
N LEU A 251 13.75 4.73 22.73
CA LEU A 251 12.38 4.70 22.22
C LEU A 251 11.75 6.10 22.20
N ALA A 252 11.95 6.89 23.25
CA ALA A 252 11.39 8.26 23.32
C ALA A 252 11.97 9.15 22.21
N ALA A 253 13.28 9.09 21.99
CA ALA A 253 13.95 9.84 20.94
C ALA A 253 13.48 9.39 19.54
N GLY A 254 13.38 8.08 19.31
CA GLY A 254 12.90 7.53 18.05
C GLY A 254 11.46 7.93 17.74
N LEU A 255 10.56 7.82 18.73
CA LEU A 255 9.16 8.21 18.59
C LEU A 255 9.01 9.70 18.25
N ALA A 256 9.77 10.57 18.92
CA ALA A 256 9.75 12.01 18.67
C ALA A 256 10.24 12.34 17.26
N LEU A 257 11.36 11.73 16.82
CA LEU A 257 11.89 11.90 15.48
C LEU A 257 10.89 11.46 14.42
N GLY A 258 10.32 10.25 14.54
CA GLY A 258 9.34 9.72 13.60
C GLY A 258 8.11 10.60 13.45
N ARG A 259 7.52 11.07 14.57
CA ARG A 259 6.37 11.98 14.56
C ARG A 259 6.67 13.32 13.91
N SER A 260 7.84 13.90 14.19
CA SER A 260 8.23 15.18 13.59
C SER A 260 8.40 15.06 12.07
N ILE A 261 8.97 13.95 11.59
CA ILE A 261 9.10 13.71 10.15
C ILE A 261 7.74 13.46 9.50
N ALA A 262 6.84 12.71 10.17
CA ALA A 262 5.48 12.53 9.69
C ALA A 262 4.77 13.87 9.43
N THR A 263 4.94 14.86 10.32
CA THR A 263 4.36 16.20 10.15
C THR A 263 4.81 16.87 8.85
N LEU A 264 6.11 16.74 8.49
CA LEU A 264 6.64 17.30 7.24
C LEU A 264 6.08 16.60 6.00
N VAL A 265 5.96 15.27 6.06
CA VAL A 265 5.40 14.47 4.95
C VAL A 265 3.90 14.71 4.80
N LEU A 266 3.16 14.84 5.90
CA LEU A 266 1.73 15.17 5.89
C LEU A 266 1.47 16.59 5.35
N ALA A 267 2.36 17.55 5.63
CA ALA A 267 2.26 18.88 5.03
C ALA A 267 2.35 18.83 3.49
N ARG A 268 3.28 18.01 2.94
CA ARG A 268 3.32 17.75 1.49
C ARG A 268 2.04 17.09 0.99
N ALA A 269 1.52 16.10 1.72
CA ALA A 269 0.29 15.40 1.34
C ALA A 269 -0.93 16.33 1.30
N GLY A 270 -1.02 17.29 2.21
CA GLY A 270 -2.09 18.30 2.24
C GLY A 270 -2.01 19.32 1.10
N ALA A 271 -0.82 19.47 0.47
CA ALA A 271 -0.56 20.44 -0.60
C ALA A 271 -0.43 19.78 -2.01
N ASP A 272 -0.59 18.47 -2.15
CA ASP A 272 -0.34 17.76 -3.40
C ASP A 272 -1.44 17.87 -4.46
N GLY A 273 -2.55 18.53 -4.16
CA GLY A 273 -3.67 18.73 -5.08
C GLY A 273 -4.75 17.64 -5.07
N THR A 274 -4.60 16.59 -4.25
CA THR A 274 -5.58 15.50 -4.15
C THR A 274 -6.99 16.01 -3.79
N GLY A 275 -7.12 17.09 -3.02
CA GLY A 275 -8.40 17.71 -2.69
C GLY A 275 -9.27 18.08 -3.89
N ASN A 276 -8.67 18.29 -5.05
CA ASN A 276 -9.37 18.63 -6.30
C ASN A 276 -9.56 17.43 -7.25
N ALA A 277 -9.18 16.23 -6.86
CA ALA A 277 -9.12 15.07 -7.76
C ALA A 277 -10.50 14.64 -8.29
N ILE A 278 -11.56 14.79 -7.50
CA ILE A 278 -12.93 14.38 -7.86
C ILE A 278 -13.51 15.28 -8.98
N GLY A 279 -13.18 16.57 -9.00
CA GLY A 279 -13.79 17.54 -9.91
C GLY A 279 -15.26 17.82 -9.56
N ASN A 280 -16.05 18.21 -10.57
CA ASN A 280 -17.46 18.57 -10.42
C ASN A 280 -18.27 18.27 -11.70
N ALA A 281 -19.59 18.44 -11.64
CA ALA A 281 -20.49 18.12 -12.74
C ALA A 281 -20.17 18.89 -14.04
N THR A 282 -19.73 20.16 -13.94
CA THR A 282 -19.32 20.97 -15.11
C THR A 282 -18.11 20.34 -15.81
N LEU A 283 -17.09 19.93 -15.05
CA LEU A 283 -15.93 19.22 -15.59
C LEU A 283 -16.34 17.90 -16.24
N TRP A 284 -17.17 17.10 -15.56
CA TRP A 284 -17.58 15.78 -16.08
C TRP A 284 -18.32 15.89 -17.41
N ALA A 285 -19.21 16.89 -17.55
CA ALA A 285 -19.87 17.18 -18.81
C ALA A 285 -18.89 17.64 -19.91
N ALA A 286 -17.96 18.56 -19.58
CA ALA A 286 -16.96 19.05 -20.51
C ALA A 286 -16.03 17.96 -21.06
N LEU A 287 -15.71 16.94 -20.28
CA LEU A 287 -14.93 15.79 -20.74
C LEU A 287 -15.65 15.02 -21.86
N ALA A 288 -16.95 14.74 -21.69
CA ALA A 288 -17.75 14.06 -22.69
C ALA A 288 -17.92 14.93 -23.96
N ASP A 289 -18.18 16.23 -23.80
CA ASP A 289 -18.30 17.17 -24.93
C ASP A 289 -17.00 17.31 -25.72
N SER A 290 -15.87 17.32 -25.01
CA SER A 290 -14.54 17.34 -25.65
C SER A 290 -14.28 16.07 -26.47
N ALA A 291 -14.72 14.90 -26.01
CA ALA A 291 -14.62 13.66 -26.79
C ALA A 291 -15.51 13.72 -28.06
N ARG A 292 -16.77 14.16 -27.92
CA ARG A 292 -17.69 14.34 -29.05
C ARG A 292 -17.18 15.34 -30.09
N ALA A 293 -16.58 16.45 -29.62
CA ALA A 293 -15.98 17.47 -30.51
C ALA A 293 -14.81 16.94 -31.35
N ARG A 294 -14.14 15.88 -30.89
CA ARG A 294 -13.12 15.14 -31.65
C ARG A 294 -13.69 14.06 -32.55
N GLY A 295 -15.02 13.87 -32.63
CA GLY A 295 -15.66 12.80 -33.38
C GLY A 295 -15.62 11.43 -32.68
N GLU A 296 -15.33 11.41 -31.38
CA GLU A 296 -15.18 10.17 -30.62
C GLU A 296 -16.41 9.88 -29.75
N THR A 297 -16.71 8.60 -29.54
CA THR A 297 -17.68 8.16 -28.55
C THR A 297 -17.11 8.36 -27.14
N PRO A 298 -17.72 9.20 -26.29
CA PRO A 298 -17.23 9.41 -24.93
C PRO A 298 -17.46 8.18 -24.05
N TRP A 299 -16.59 7.97 -23.07
CA TRP A 299 -16.85 7.04 -21.99
C TRP A 299 -18.10 7.45 -21.20
N VAL A 300 -18.87 6.46 -20.75
CA VAL A 300 -19.99 6.63 -19.81
C VAL A 300 -19.91 5.56 -18.71
N SER A 301 -20.44 5.89 -17.53
CA SER A 301 -20.63 4.88 -16.48
C SER A 301 -21.70 3.87 -16.91
N LEU A 302 -21.40 2.58 -16.79
CA LEU A 302 -22.35 1.49 -17.00
C LEU A 302 -22.94 0.96 -15.69
N GLU A 303 -22.68 1.64 -14.58
CA GLU A 303 -23.31 1.34 -13.28
C GLU A 303 -24.77 1.82 -13.26
N THR A 304 -25.60 1.20 -12.45
CA THR A 304 -27.01 1.57 -12.27
C THR A 304 -27.31 1.78 -10.78
N PRO A 305 -27.57 3.01 -10.34
CA PRO A 305 -27.52 4.29 -11.10
C PRO A 305 -26.11 4.63 -11.59
N ALA A 306 -26.01 5.48 -12.61
CA ALA A 306 -24.72 5.88 -13.18
C ALA A 306 -23.94 6.76 -12.19
N ARG A 307 -22.74 6.33 -11.84
CA ARG A 307 -21.83 7.08 -10.95
C ARG A 307 -20.99 8.07 -11.76
N PRO A 308 -20.67 9.25 -11.20
CA PRO A 308 -19.69 10.17 -11.80
C PRO A 308 -18.35 9.51 -12.09
N PRO A 309 -17.58 10.00 -13.08
CA PRO A 309 -16.27 9.44 -13.41
C PRO A 309 -15.30 9.54 -12.22
N MET A 310 -14.52 8.48 -11.99
CA MET A 310 -13.63 8.36 -10.85
C MET A 310 -12.40 9.26 -11.02
N LEU A 311 -12.26 10.28 -10.17
CA LEU A 311 -11.07 11.12 -9.99
C LEU A 311 -10.53 11.77 -11.28
N PRO A 312 -11.33 12.49 -12.06
CA PRO A 312 -10.93 13.02 -13.36
C PRO A 312 -9.74 14.00 -13.29
N ASN A 313 -9.49 14.65 -12.16
CA ASN A 313 -8.37 15.57 -11.98
C ASN A 313 -7.16 14.92 -11.29
N PHE A 314 -7.15 13.60 -11.04
CA PHE A 314 -6.01 12.97 -10.38
C PHE A 314 -4.69 13.11 -11.17
N GLY A 315 -4.77 13.30 -12.48
CA GLY A 315 -3.63 13.62 -13.34
C GLY A 315 -2.92 14.93 -13.03
N ALA A 316 -3.51 15.79 -12.19
CA ALA A 316 -2.90 17.04 -11.71
C ALA A 316 -2.31 16.93 -10.28
N VAL A 317 -2.41 15.78 -9.65
CA VAL A 317 -1.80 15.52 -8.32
C VAL A 317 -0.28 15.51 -8.44
N GLN A 318 0.39 16.05 -7.44
CA GLN A 318 1.84 16.18 -7.44
C GLN A 318 2.54 14.82 -7.41
N SER A 319 3.28 14.49 -8.45
CA SER A 319 4.15 13.32 -8.56
C SER A 319 5.37 13.41 -7.63
N TRP A 320 6.05 12.29 -7.42
CA TRP A 320 7.29 12.21 -6.64
C TRP A 320 8.53 12.52 -7.47
N SER A 321 8.58 12.01 -8.71
CA SER A 321 9.76 12.06 -9.56
C SER A 321 9.56 12.85 -10.87
N MET A 322 8.33 13.24 -11.17
CA MET A 322 7.96 13.91 -12.42
C MET A 322 7.43 15.33 -12.15
N THR A 323 7.69 16.25 -13.05
CA THR A 323 7.00 17.53 -13.13
C THR A 323 5.68 17.38 -13.89
N ALA A 324 4.80 18.39 -13.81
CA ALA A 324 3.56 18.40 -14.61
C ALA A 324 3.84 18.35 -16.13
N ALA A 325 4.94 18.92 -16.58
CA ALA A 325 5.38 18.85 -17.98
C ALA A 325 5.81 17.42 -18.36
N ASP A 326 6.52 16.73 -17.47
CA ASP A 326 6.93 15.33 -17.69
C ASP A 326 5.72 14.41 -17.77
N VAL A 327 4.68 14.62 -16.93
CA VAL A 327 3.43 13.87 -16.98
C VAL A 327 2.77 13.99 -18.35
N ILE A 328 2.72 15.20 -18.91
CA ILE A 328 2.18 15.44 -20.25
C ILE A 328 3.07 14.82 -21.34
N ALA A 329 4.39 14.92 -21.21
CA ALA A 329 5.34 14.37 -22.18
C ALA A 329 5.35 12.83 -22.18
N ALA A 330 5.10 12.19 -21.04
CA ALA A 330 5.02 10.73 -20.93
C ALA A 330 3.71 10.14 -21.49
N ARG A 331 2.69 10.98 -21.74
CA ARG A 331 1.38 10.52 -22.26
C ARG A 331 1.55 9.66 -23.51
N PRO A 332 0.87 8.50 -23.61
CA PRO A 332 0.89 7.69 -24.83
C PRO A 332 0.19 8.40 -25.98
N ALA A 333 0.45 7.96 -27.21
CA ALA A 333 -0.27 8.43 -28.39
C ALA A 333 -1.78 8.24 -28.24
N ALA A 334 -2.59 8.94 -29.05
CA ALA A 334 -4.04 8.79 -29.02
C ALA A 334 -4.45 7.33 -29.33
N PRO A 335 -5.49 6.78 -28.64
CA PRO A 335 -6.05 5.49 -28.99
C PRO A 335 -6.63 5.50 -30.41
N PHE A 336 -6.90 4.32 -30.96
CA PHE A 336 -7.64 4.25 -32.22
C PHE A 336 -9.00 4.94 -32.11
N SER A 337 -9.38 5.70 -33.15
CA SER A 337 -10.70 6.33 -33.18
C SER A 337 -11.81 5.27 -33.02
N THR A 338 -12.83 5.60 -32.22
CA THR A 338 -13.96 4.71 -31.92
C THR A 338 -14.73 4.23 -33.14
N SER A 339 -14.64 4.97 -34.26
CA SER A 339 -15.27 4.61 -35.55
C SER A 339 -14.31 3.89 -36.53
N SER A 340 -13.03 3.75 -36.19
CA SER A 340 -11.99 3.24 -37.10
C SER A 340 -12.08 1.72 -37.34
N PRO A 341 -11.56 1.23 -38.47
CA PRO A 341 -11.41 -0.21 -38.71
C PRO A 341 -10.52 -0.90 -37.65
N GLN A 342 -9.52 -0.20 -37.12
CA GLN A 342 -8.64 -0.71 -36.07
C GLN A 342 -9.41 -0.95 -34.77
N MET A 343 -10.30 -0.03 -34.36
CA MET A 343 -11.15 -0.22 -33.18
C MET A 343 -12.12 -1.38 -33.36
N LYS A 344 -12.66 -1.58 -34.59
CA LYS A 344 -13.51 -2.74 -34.87
C LYS A 344 -12.74 -4.06 -34.74
N ALA A 345 -11.47 -4.09 -35.14
CA ALA A 345 -10.61 -5.28 -34.97
C ALA A 345 -10.32 -5.54 -33.48
N GLU A 346 -10.03 -4.50 -32.70
CA GLU A 346 -9.83 -4.60 -31.26
C GLU A 346 -11.08 -5.14 -30.53
N LEU A 347 -12.28 -4.66 -30.89
CA LEU A 347 -13.54 -5.18 -30.35
C LEU A 347 -13.76 -6.65 -30.70
N ALA A 348 -13.49 -7.03 -31.93
CA ALA A 348 -13.60 -8.44 -32.37
C ALA A 348 -12.64 -9.35 -31.59
N GLU A 349 -11.43 -8.90 -31.30
CA GLU A 349 -10.46 -9.65 -30.51
C GLU A 349 -10.89 -9.78 -29.03
N VAL A 350 -11.39 -8.70 -28.40
CA VAL A 350 -11.96 -8.78 -27.03
C VAL A 350 -13.13 -9.75 -26.99
N ARG A 351 -14.05 -9.66 -27.93
CA ARG A 351 -15.22 -10.54 -28.01
C ARG A 351 -14.82 -12.01 -28.17
N LYS A 352 -13.97 -12.30 -29.13
CA LYS A 352 -13.44 -13.65 -29.37
C LYS A 352 -12.76 -14.22 -28.12
N THR A 353 -11.97 -13.39 -27.44
CA THR A 353 -11.26 -13.79 -26.22
C THR A 353 -12.25 -14.12 -25.11
N THR A 354 -13.26 -13.25 -24.86
CA THR A 354 -14.21 -13.47 -23.76
C THR A 354 -15.19 -14.63 -24.02
N GLU A 355 -15.56 -14.89 -25.29
CA GLU A 355 -16.37 -16.04 -25.68
C GLU A 355 -15.60 -17.36 -25.56
N GLY A 356 -14.27 -17.35 -25.74
CA GLY A 356 -13.39 -18.53 -25.77
C GLY A 356 -12.52 -18.72 -24.52
N LEU A 357 -12.80 -18.05 -23.39
CA LEU A 357 -11.95 -18.11 -22.18
C LEU A 357 -11.71 -19.53 -21.69
N THR A 358 -10.44 -19.90 -21.60
CA THR A 358 -10.02 -21.10 -20.91
C THR A 358 -10.06 -20.93 -19.38
N ARG A 359 -10.03 -22.04 -18.64
CA ARG A 359 -9.96 -21.99 -17.15
C ARG A 359 -8.72 -21.25 -16.66
N SER A 360 -7.57 -21.44 -17.34
CA SER A 360 -6.32 -20.77 -17.00
C SER A 360 -6.42 -19.25 -17.19
N GLN A 361 -6.97 -18.79 -18.32
CA GLN A 361 -7.16 -17.37 -18.59
C GLN A 361 -8.12 -16.72 -17.58
N ARG A 362 -9.19 -17.43 -17.20
CA ARG A 362 -10.11 -16.96 -16.15
C ARG A 362 -9.41 -16.87 -14.79
N ALA A 363 -8.59 -17.87 -14.43
CA ALA A 363 -7.80 -17.83 -13.20
C ALA A 363 -6.83 -16.64 -13.18
N ILE A 364 -6.18 -16.32 -14.31
CA ILE A 364 -5.32 -15.14 -14.46
C ILE A 364 -6.15 -13.85 -14.30
N ALA A 365 -7.34 -13.76 -14.94
CA ALA A 365 -8.22 -12.60 -14.80
C ALA A 365 -8.62 -12.36 -13.33
N GLN A 366 -8.91 -13.42 -12.58
CA GLN A 366 -9.28 -13.34 -11.15
C GLN A 366 -8.08 -13.04 -10.25
N LYS A 367 -6.89 -13.64 -10.50
CA LYS A 367 -5.65 -13.37 -9.77
C LYS A 367 -5.30 -11.87 -9.76
N TRP A 368 -5.41 -11.22 -10.92
CA TRP A 368 -5.11 -9.80 -11.10
C TRP A 368 -6.38 -8.91 -11.09
N ASN A 369 -7.49 -9.39 -10.52
CA ASN A 369 -8.70 -8.58 -10.47
C ASN A 369 -8.46 -7.28 -9.69
N ASP A 370 -7.87 -7.39 -8.52
CA ASP A 370 -7.46 -6.28 -7.66
C ASP A 370 -8.56 -5.21 -7.50
N GLY A 371 -9.80 -5.67 -7.46
CA GLY A 371 -11.00 -4.84 -7.39
C GLY A 371 -11.38 -4.43 -5.97
N ALA A 372 -12.68 -4.23 -5.75
CA ALA A 372 -13.21 -3.89 -4.42
C ALA A 372 -12.85 -4.94 -3.37
N SER A 373 -12.64 -4.51 -2.13
CA SER A 373 -12.25 -5.33 -0.98
C SER A 373 -10.87 -6.01 -1.11
N THR A 374 -10.04 -5.56 -2.04
CA THR A 374 -8.65 -5.98 -2.17
C THR A 374 -7.70 -4.84 -1.84
N TYR A 375 -6.42 -5.16 -1.71
CA TYR A 375 -5.37 -4.16 -1.51
C TYR A 375 -5.00 -3.39 -2.80
N THR A 376 -5.76 -3.56 -3.91
CA THR A 376 -5.58 -2.90 -5.21
C THR A 376 -4.29 -3.33 -5.96
N PRO A 377 -4.11 -2.99 -7.25
CA PRO A 377 -2.87 -3.31 -7.98
C PRO A 377 -1.59 -2.83 -7.28
N PRO A 378 -1.52 -1.59 -6.75
CA PRO A 378 -0.35 -1.19 -5.97
C PRO A 378 -0.06 -2.09 -4.76
N GLY A 379 -1.07 -2.53 -4.02
CA GLY A 379 -0.90 -3.44 -2.89
C GLY A 379 -0.46 -4.84 -3.31
N HIS A 380 -0.92 -5.34 -4.45
CA HIS A 380 -0.46 -6.61 -5.02
C HIS A 380 1.04 -6.57 -5.33
N TRP A 381 1.54 -5.48 -5.92
CA TRP A 381 2.96 -5.31 -6.14
C TRP A 381 3.77 -5.07 -4.86
N ASN A 382 3.16 -4.50 -3.81
CA ASN A 382 3.77 -4.45 -2.46
C ASN A 382 3.88 -5.84 -1.84
N ASP A 383 2.90 -6.73 -2.04
CA ASP A 383 2.92 -8.11 -1.58
C ASP A 383 4.06 -8.89 -2.24
N ILE A 384 4.14 -8.85 -3.56
CA ILE A 384 5.25 -9.43 -4.31
C ILE A 384 6.60 -8.89 -3.81
N ALA A 385 6.74 -7.58 -3.65
CA ALA A 385 7.97 -6.96 -3.19
C ALA A 385 8.37 -7.41 -1.78
N ALA A 386 7.39 -7.61 -0.88
CA ALA A 386 7.64 -8.05 0.50
C ALA A 386 8.35 -9.40 0.55
N GLU A 387 7.98 -10.35 -0.33
CA GLU A 387 8.64 -11.65 -0.42
C GLU A 387 10.13 -11.52 -0.79
N TYR A 388 10.44 -10.75 -1.83
CA TYR A 388 11.83 -10.54 -2.29
C TYR A 388 12.67 -9.75 -1.28
N ILE A 389 12.09 -8.75 -0.61
CA ILE A 389 12.76 -7.97 0.46
C ILE A 389 13.12 -8.88 1.63
N ARG A 390 12.19 -9.74 2.07
CA ARG A 390 12.39 -10.72 3.13
C ARG A 390 13.49 -11.70 2.76
N ASP A 391 13.41 -12.30 1.57
CA ASP A 391 14.35 -13.34 1.12
C ASP A 391 15.76 -12.78 0.91
N ALA A 392 15.88 -11.52 0.47
CA ALA A 392 17.14 -10.80 0.39
C ALA A 392 17.66 -10.33 1.77
N ARG A 393 16.89 -10.50 2.84
CA ARG A 393 17.23 -10.08 4.21
C ARG A 393 17.68 -8.62 4.27
N PHE A 394 16.91 -7.73 3.65
CA PHE A 394 17.20 -6.30 3.68
C PHE A 394 17.13 -5.75 5.11
N SER A 395 18.02 -4.79 5.43
CA SER A 395 17.86 -3.97 6.64
C SER A 395 16.57 -3.16 6.58
N GLU A 396 16.09 -2.67 7.73
CA GLU A 396 14.88 -1.82 7.79
C GLU A 396 14.99 -0.61 6.84
N VAL A 397 16.13 0.08 6.81
CA VAL A 397 16.30 1.24 5.92
C VAL A 397 16.36 0.85 4.45
N ARG A 398 16.93 -0.31 4.10
CA ARG A 398 16.95 -0.82 2.73
C ARG A 398 15.57 -1.32 2.29
N ALA A 399 14.84 -1.98 3.17
CA ALA A 399 13.45 -2.39 2.96
C ALA A 399 12.55 -1.16 2.71
N ALA A 400 12.68 -0.13 3.54
CA ALA A 400 11.95 1.13 3.37
C ALA A 400 12.30 1.84 2.05
N ARG A 401 13.60 1.81 1.62
CA ARG A 401 14.01 2.30 0.31
C ARG A 401 13.33 1.55 -0.82
N ALA A 402 13.29 0.23 -0.74
CA ALA A 402 12.67 -0.59 -1.78
C ALA A 402 11.18 -0.27 -1.93
N PHE A 403 10.43 -0.21 -0.83
CA PHE A 403 9.02 0.19 -0.87
C PHE A 403 8.84 1.65 -1.29
N ALA A 404 9.72 2.58 -0.88
CA ALA A 404 9.62 3.98 -1.29
C ALA A 404 9.77 4.12 -2.81
N LEU A 405 10.79 3.52 -3.41
CA LEU A 405 11.00 3.55 -4.87
C LEU A 405 9.86 2.89 -5.63
N LEU A 406 9.42 1.69 -5.20
CA LEU A 406 8.30 0.98 -5.81
C LEU A 406 7.02 1.84 -5.79
N ASN A 407 6.68 2.38 -4.64
CA ASN A 407 5.43 3.10 -4.47
C ASN A 407 5.47 4.53 -5.05
N MET A 408 6.63 5.17 -5.11
CA MET A 408 6.82 6.42 -5.87
C MET A 408 6.55 6.19 -7.36
N ALA A 409 7.12 5.14 -7.94
CA ALA A 409 6.91 4.81 -9.35
C ALA A 409 5.44 4.49 -9.65
N MET A 410 4.76 3.71 -8.79
CA MET A 410 3.34 3.40 -8.96
C MET A 410 2.43 4.61 -8.75
N HIS A 411 2.75 5.51 -7.82
CA HIS A 411 2.02 6.75 -7.66
C HIS A 411 2.16 7.65 -8.90
N ASP A 412 3.37 7.84 -9.39
CA ASP A 412 3.65 8.63 -10.59
C ASP A 412 2.98 8.00 -11.83
N ALA A 413 2.99 6.66 -11.93
CA ALA A 413 2.25 5.91 -12.95
C ALA A 413 0.73 6.14 -12.84
N SER A 414 0.20 6.23 -11.62
CA SER A 414 -1.21 6.57 -11.36
C SER A 414 -1.57 7.97 -11.87
N VAL A 415 -0.77 8.98 -11.51
CA VAL A 415 -0.97 10.37 -11.93
C VAL A 415 -0.93 10.46 -13.46
N SER A 416 0.10 9.90 -14.09
CA SER A 416 0.29 9.97 -15.55
C SER A 416 -0.78 9.16 -16.31
N CYS A 417 -1.17 7.99 -15.80
CA CYS A 417 -2.24 7.20 -16.38
C CYS A 417 -3.59 7.91 -16.31
N TRP A 418 -3.93 8.53 -15.18
CA TRP A 418 -5.18 9.26 -15.02
C TRP A 418 -5.22 10.52 -15.88
N GLU A 419 -4.11 11.22 -16.05
CA GLU A 419 -4.00 12.32 -17.01
C GLU A 419 -4.38 11.86 -18.42
N ALA A 420 -3.79 10.77 -18.89
CA ALA A 420 -4.07 10.21 -20.21
C ALA A 420 -5.51 9.70 -20.36
N LYS A 421 -6.04 9.01 -19.32
CA LYS A 421 -7.42 8.51 -19.33
C LYS A 421 -8.43 9.62 -19.55
N TYR A 422 -8.31 10.72 -18.85
CA TYR A 422 -9.25 11.83 -18.93
C TYR A 422 -8.99 12.79 -20.10
N LYS A 423 -7.76 12.80 -20.64
CA LYS A 423 -7.45 13.46 -21.91
C LYS A 423 -8.17 12.81 -23.07
N TYR A 424 -8.17 11.48 -23.13
CA TYR A 424 -8.76 10.73 -24.26
C TYR A 424 -10.23 10.36 -24.04
N PHE A 425 -10.62 10.08 -22.82
CA PHE A 425 -11.97 9.75 -22.39
C PHE A 425 -12.59 8.58 -23.16
N ASN A 426 -11.79 7.53 -23.41
CA ASN A 426 -12.08 6.43 -24.31
C ASN A 426 -13.04 5.41 -23.67
N PRO A 427 -14.09 4.94 -24.39
CA PRO A 427 -15.10 4.01 -23.88
C PRO A 427 -14.55 2.60 -23.62
N ARG A 428 -15.21 1.85 -22.74
CA ARG A 428 -14.90 0.44 -22.49
C ARG A 428 -15.41 -0.45 -23.63
N PRO A 429 -14.81 -1.66 -23.85
CA PRO A 429 -15.26 -2.58 -24.89
C PRO A 429 -16.76 -2.90 -24.83
N SER A 430 -17.28 -3.23 -23.64
CA SER A 430 -18.71 -3.55 -23.45
C SER A 430 -19.65 -2.36 -23.65
N GLN A 431 -19.14 -1.12 -23.67
CA GLN A 431 -19.94 0.07 -24.04
C GLN A 431 -20.15 0.16 -25.56
N LEU A 432 -19.13 -0.19 -26.35
CA LEU A 432 -19.21 -0.17 -27.83
C LEU A 432 -19.81 -1.44 -28.41
N ASP A 433 -19.60 -2.59 -27.75
CA ASP A 433 -20.22 -3.87 -28.10
C ASP A 433 -20.87 -4.51 -26.85
N PRO A 434 -22.18 -4.32 -26.65
CA PRO A 434 -22.93 -4.87 -25.51
C PRO A 434 -22.97 -6.41 -25.46
N ALA A 435 -22.53 -7.10 -26.51
CA ALA A 435 -22.41 -8.56 -26.51
C ALA A 435 -21.17 -9.03 -25.74
N ILE A 436 -20.19 -8.17 -25.53
CA ILE A 436 -19.01 -8.47 -24.72
C ILE A 436 -19.43 -8.54 -23.24
N ARG A 437 -19.32 -9.74 -22.66
CA ARG A 437 -19.55 -9.98 -21.23
C ARG A 437 -18.23 -9.95 -20.48
N THR A 438 -18.16 -9.15 -19.41
CA THR A 438 -16.96 -9.05 -18.59
C THR A 438 -16.92 -10.20 -17.56
N ASP A 439 -15.76 -10.81 -17.37
CA ASP A 439 -15.53 -11.89 -16.37
C ASP A 439 -15.18 -11.32 -14.98
N ILE A 440 -14.87 -10.02 -14.91
CA ILE A 440 -14.55 -9.25 -13.70
C ILE A 440 -15.31 -7.93 -13.66
N GLY A 441 -15.32 -7.26 -12.51
CA GLY A 441 -16.00 -5.98 -12.34
C GLY A 441 -15.50 -4.90 -13.32
N LEU A 442 -16.44 -4.13 -13.88
CA LEU A 442 -16.13 -3.04 -14.80
C LEU A 442 -15.77 -1.78 -14.01
N PRO A 443 -14.54 -1.23 -14.18
CA PRO A 443 -14.13 -0.03 -13.45
C PRO A 443 -14.86 1.22 -13.92
N ASN A 444 -15.22 2.12 -12.98
CA ASN A 444 -15.94 3.37 -13.27
C ASN A 444 -15.01 4.51 -13.71
N PHE A 445 -14.18 4.26 -14.71
CA PHE A 445 -13.28 5.23 -15.35
C PHE A 445 -12.91 4.80 -16.79
N PRO A 446 -12.42 5.73 -17.66
CA PRO A 446 -12.13 5.45 -19.06
C PRO A 446 -11.16 4.28 -19.28
N ALA A 447 -11.27 3.63 -20.44
CA ALA A 447 -10.47 2.45 -20.77
C ALA A 447 -8.98 2.79 -20.94
N TYR A 448 -8.64 3.63 -21.90
CA TYR A 448 -7.29 3.89 -22.39
C TYR A 448 -6.52 4.92 -21.57
N PRO A 449 -5.22 4.68 -21.26
CA PRO A 449 -4.50 3.40 -21.33
C PRO A 449 -4.87 2.47 -20.16
N SER A 450 -4.49 1.18 -20.19
CA SER A 450 -4.75 0.23 -19.11
C SER A 450 -3.99 0.60 -17.83
N GLY A 451 -4.74 0.85 -16.75
CA GLY A 451 -4.14 1.14 -15.43
C GLY A 451 -3.29 0.00 -14.90
N HIS A 452 -3.79 -1.26 -14.93
CA HIS A 452 -3.02 -2.44 -14.53
C HIS A 452 -1.71 -2.57 -15.28
N SER A 453 -1.71 -2.35 -16.61
CA SER A 453 -0.49 -2.41 -17.41
C SER A 453 0.49 -1.31 -17.03
N THR A 454 0.00 -0.09 -16.77
CA THR A 454 0.84 1.05 -16.40
C THR A 454 1.47 0.86 -15.01
N PHE A 455 0.68 0.46 -14.00
CA PHE A 455 1.20 0.16 -12.67
C PHE A 455 2.19 -1.00 -12.69
N SER A 456 1.83 -2.09 -13.37
CA SER A 456 2.64 -3.31 -13.36
C SER A 456 3.96 -3.13 -14.11
N ALA A 457 3.99 -2.40 -15.22
CA ALA A 457 5.22 -2.07 -15.92
C ALA A 457 6.13 -1.22 -15.03
N ALA A 458 5.61 -0.17 -14.41
CA ALA A 458 6.39 0.67 -13.50
C ALA A 458 6.93 -0.12 -12.29
N ALA A 459 6.11 -0.99 -11.70
CA ALA A 459 6.52 -1.84 -10.59
C ALA A 459 7.59 -2.84 -11.01
N SER A 460 7.41 -3.53 -12.16
CA SER A 460 8.37 -4.52 -12.65
C SER A 460 9.74 -3.93 -12.96
N ASP A 461 9.80 -2.71 -13.49
CA ASP A 461 11.05 -2.01 -13.78
C ASP A 461 11.81 -1.66 -12.48
N VAL A 462 11.10 -1.15 -11.47
CA VAL A 462 11.72 -0.82 -10.17
C VAL A 462 12.17 -2.09 -9.45
N LEU A 463 11.35 -3.14 -9.42
CA LEU A 463 11.73 -4.41 -8.78
C LEU A 463 12.85 -5.10 -9.54
N GLY A 464 12.87 -5.04 -10.87
CA GLY A 464 13.97 -5.55 -11.69
C GLY A 464 15.30 -4.81 -11.46
N TYR A 465 15.24 -3.50 -11.14
CA TYR A 465 16.43 -2.75 -10.71
C TYR A 465 16.90 -3.17 -9.32
N LEU A 466 15.99 -3.39 -8.37
CA LEU A 466 16.31 -3.77 -6.99
C LEU A 466 16.75 -5.24 -6.88
N PHE A 467 16.20 -6.11 -7.71
CA PHE A 467 16.44 -7.55 -7.73
C PHE A 467 16.76 -8.04 -9.15
N PRO A 468 17.95 -7.74 -9.68
CA PRO A 468 18.27 -7.96 -11.09
C PRO A 468 18.14 -9.42 -11.55
N THR A 469 18.36 -10.38 -10.65
CA THR A 469 18.24 -11.81 -10.96
C THR A 469 16.80 -12.26 -11.23
N ALA A 470 15.81 -11.52 -10.74
CA ALA A 470 14.38 -11.79 -10.92
C ALA A 470 13.71 -10.83 -11.93
N ALA A 471 14.48 -9.98 -12.63
CA ALA A 471 13.91 -8.96 -13.51
C ALA A 471 13.01 -9.55 -14.62
N THR A 472 13.36 -10.71 -15.16
CA THR A 472 12.54 -11.41 -16.17
C THR A 472 11.21 -11.89 -15.59
N ASP A 473 11.22 -12.38 -14.35
CA ASP A 473 10.00 -12.86 -13.69
C ASP A 473 9.04 -11.70 -13.39
N PHE A 474 9.54 -10.57 -12.90
CA PHE A 474 8.72 -9.38 -12.71
C PHE A 474 8.11 -8.88 -14.02
N ARG A 475 8.87 -8.92 -15.11
CA ARG A 475 8.36 -8.54 -16.43
C ARG A 475 7.25 -9.50 -16.89
N ALA A 476 7.43 -10.80 -16.70
CA ALA A 476 6.41 -11.79 -17.02
C ALA A 476 5.13 -11.61 -16.19
N MET A 477 5.26 -11.30 -14.89
CA MET A 477 4.13 -10.96 -14.03
C MET A 477 3.40 -9.70 -14.52
N ALA A 478 4.12 -8.67 -14.95
CA ALA A 478 3.54 -7.44 -15.49
C ALA A 478 2.79 -7.70 -16.82
N ASP A 479 3.31 -8.56 -17.68
CA ASP A 479 2.65 -8.98 -18.91
C ASP A 479 1.39 -9.79 -18.64
N GLU A 480 1.41 -10.69 -17.66
CA GLU A 480 0.25 -11.45 -17.19
C GLU A 480 -0.82 -10.52 -16.63
N ALA A 481 -0.42 -9.55 -15.78
CA ALA A 481 -1.34 -8.54 -15.23
C ALA A 481 -2.00 -7.70 -16.33
N GLY A 482 -1.26 -7.33 -17.38
CA GLY A 482 -1.81 -6.66 -18.55
C GLY A 482 -2.83 -7.53 -19.30
N LEU A 483 -2.46 -8.75 -19.66
CA LEU A 483 -3.31 -9.69 -20.40
C LEU A 483 -4.56 -10.08 -19.59
N SER A 484 -4.49 -10.10 -18.27
CA SER A 484 -5.65 -10.35 -17.40
C SER A 484 -6.82 -9.42 -17.69
N ARG A 485 -6.55 -8.19 -18.19
CA ARG A 485 -7.57 -7.19 -18.52
C ARG A 485 -8.28 -7.48 -19.83
N LEU A 486 -7.57 -8.07 -20.80
CA LEU A 486 -8.17 -8.60 -22.03
C LEU A 486 -9.06 -9.81 -21.69
N TYR A 487 -8.56 -10.74 -20.89
CA TYR A 487 -9.32 -11.91 -20.42
C TYR A 487 -10.55 -11.50 -19.61
N GLY A 488 -10.44 -10.45 -18.81
CA GLY A 488 -11.55 -9.86 -18.07
C GLY A 488 -12.57 -9.13 -18.94
N GLY A 489 -12.29 -8.89 -20.23
CA GLY A 489 -13.18 -8.22 -21.18
C GLY A 489 -13.33 -6.71 -20.96
N ILE A 490 -12.43 -6.07 -20.22
CA ILE A 490 -12.55 -4.68 -19.78
C ILE A 490 -11.56 -3.71 -20.45
N HIS A 491 -10.65 -4.22 -21.27
CA HIS A 491 -9.65 -3.44 -22.02
C HIS A 491 -9.41 -4.01 -23.42
N TYR A 492 -9.05 -3.14 -24.34
CA TYR A 492 -8.54 -3.51 -25.67
C TYR A 492 -7.06 -3.91 -25.57
N LEU A 493 -6.58 -4.66 -26.56
CA LEU A 493 -5.15 -5.05 -26.60
C LEU A 493 -4.24 -3.81 -26.73
N ASN A 494 -4.69 -2.79 -27.48
CA ASN A 494 -3.96 -1.52 -27.60
C ASN A 494 -3.83 -0.79 -26.25
N ASP A 495 -4.90 -0.80 -25.41
CA ASP A 495 -4.83 -0.20 -24.05
C ASP A 495 -3.71 -0.83 -23.21
N ILE A 496 -3.54 -2.16 -23.36
CA ILE A 496 -2.57 -2.96 -22.61
C ILE A 496 -1.15 -2.63 -23.08
N LYS A 497 -0.91 -2.62 -24.40
CA LYS A 497 0.40 -2.32 -25.00
C LYS A 497 0.87 -0.91 -24.66
N GLU A 498 -0.02 0.06 -24.86
CA GLU A 498 0.31 1.46 -24.58
C GLU A 498 0.44 1.74 -23.10
N GLY A 499 -0.38 1.07 -22.26
CA GLY A 499 -0.26 1.13 -20.81
C GLY A 499 1.10 0.62 -20.32
N LYS A 500 1.58 -0.50 -20.87
CA LYS A 500 2.91 -1.05 -20.54
C LYS A 500 4.01 -0.07 -20.91
N ALA A 501 4.05 0.38 -22.17
CA ALA A 501 5.06 1.34 -22.63
C ALA A 501 5.00 2.66 -21.87
N HIS A 502 3.80 3.05 -21.40
CA HIS A 502 3.60 4.23 -20.56
C HIS A 502 4.24 4.04 -19.17
N GLY A 503 3.99 2.89 -18.53
CA GLY A 503 4.59 2.55 -17.23
C GLY A 503 6.12 2.52 -17.28
N ASP A 504 6.71 1.95 -18.35
CA ASP A 504 8.16 1.93 -18.58
C ASP A 504 8.73 3.37 -18.66
N ARG A 505 8.06 4.27 -19.39
CA ARG A 505 8.49 5.69 -19.46
C ARG A 505 8.43 6.40 -18.09
N VAL A 506 7.39 6.15 -17.31
CA VAL A 506 7.22 6.74 -15.98
C VAL A 506 8.25 6.21 -15.00
N ALA A 507 8.48 4.89 -14.98
CA ALA A 507 9.46 4.26 -14.11
C ALA A 507 10.87 4.82 -14.28
N ALA A 508 11.23 5.23 -15.51
CA ALA A 508 12.54 5.80 -15.81
C ALA A 508 12.90 7.01 -14.93
N PHE A 509 11.93 7.83 -14.53
CA PHE A 509 12.16 8.97 -13.63
C PHE A 509 12.54 8.52 -12.21
N THR A 510 11.81 7.56 -11.66
CA THR A 510 12.13 6.99 -10.35
C THR A 510 13.46 6.24 -10.39
N LEU A 511 13.76 5.51 -11.45
CA LEU A 511 15.04 4.80 -11.62
C LEU A 511 16.22 5.77 -11.77
N ALA A 512 16.05 6.90 -12.44
CA ALA A 512 17.07 7.94 -12.50
C ALA A 512 17.40 8.48 -11.10
N ARG A 513 16.36 8.69 -10.27
CA ARG A 513 16.54 9.06 -8.86
C ARG A 513 17.25 7.95 -8.07
N ALA A 514 16.83 6.70 -8.21
CA ALA A 514 17.39 5.56 -7.49
C ALA A 514 18.87 5.38 -7.74
N ARG A 515 19.33 5.59 -8.98
CA ARG A 515 20.75 5.54 -9.36
C ARG A 515 21.59 6.69 -8.79
N ALA A 516 20.94 7.78 -8.37
CA ALA A 516 21.59 9.00 -7.87
C ALA A 516 21.36 9.23 -6.36
N ASP A 517 20.77 8.26 -5.65
CA ASP A 517 20.41 8.44 -4.23
C ASP A 517 21.53 8.06 -3.24
N GLY A 518 22.64 7.50 -3.72
CA GLY A 518 23.81 7.15 -2.91
C GLY A 518 23.72 5.79 -2.20
N ALA A 519 22.63 5.04 -2.39
CA ALA A 519 22.54 3.66 -1.91
C ALA A 519 23.31 2.72 -2.86
N PRO A 520 24.01 1.67 -2.33
CA PRO A 520 24.71 0.70 -3.14
C PRO A 520 23.77 -0.25 -3.87
#